data_07fe155496f23068536cbe914d841720
#
_entry.id   07fe155496f23068536cbe914d841720
#
_cell.length_a   1.000
_cell.length_b   1.000
_cell.length_c   1.000
_cell.angle_alpha   90.00
_cell.angle_beta   90.00
_cell.angle_gamma   90.00
#
_symmetry.space_group_name_H-M   'P 1'
#
loop_
_entity.id
_entity.type
_entity.pdbx_description
1 polymer ?
#
loop_
_entity_poly.entity_id
_entity_poly.type
_entity_poly.pdbx_seq_one_letter_code
_entity_poly.pdbx_strand_id
1 'polypeptide(L)'
;EDFDLAVHDLIKKYATEHQRIAFNGNGYSEEWVEEAKRRGLPNIKSMVDAIPALNTEKAVALFEKFRVFTRAELNSRVEIEYETYAKEINIEARAMILQKSRSFRQ
;
A
#
# COMPACT_ATOMS: atom_id res chain seq x y z
N GLU A 1 -29.12 -25.55 -3.55
CA GLU A 1 -29.50 -24.72 -4.74
C GLU A 1 -29.75 -23.26 -4.32
N ASP A 2 -30.60 -23.01 -3.33
CA ASP A 2 -30.90 -21.62 -2.86
C ASP A 2 -29.67 -20.93 -2.25
N PHE A 3 -28.83 -21.63 -1.54
CA PHE A 3 -27.61 -21.06 -0.94
C PHE A 3 -26.60 -20.65 -2.01
N ASP A 4 -26.39 -21.48 -3.01
CA ASP A 4 -25.44 -21.20 -4.10
C ASP A 4 -25.88 -20.01 -4.93
N LEU A 5 -27.18 -19.89 -5.19
CA LEU A 5 -27.76 -18.74 -5.87
C LEU A 5 -27.61 -17.45 -5.04
N ALA A 6 -27.84 -17.52 -3.74
CA ALA A 6 -27.67 -16.37 -2.85
C ALA A 6 -26.21 -15.90 -2.78
N VAL A 7 -25.25 -16.82 -2.74
CA VAL A 7 -23.81 -16.53 -2.79
C VAL A 7 -23.44 -15.89 -4.13
N HIS A 8 -23.91 -16.47 -5.25
CA HIS A 8 -23.68 -15.93 -6.59
C HIS A 8 -24.19 -14.49 -6.71
N ASP A 9 -25.41 -14.24 -6.29
CA ASP A 9 -26.02 -12.91 -6.37
C ASP A 9 -25.29 -11.89 -5.50
N LEU A 10 -24.83 -12.29 -4.31
CA LEU A 10 -24.03 -11.46 -3.43
C LEU A 10 -22.68 -11.11 -4.06
N ILE A 11 -21.97 -12.09 -4.62
CA ILE A 11 -20.69 -11.87 -5.31
C ILE A 11 -20.89 -10.93 -6.50
N LYS A 12 -21.90 -11.18 -7.34
CA LYS A 12 -22.22 -10.36 -8.50
C LYS A 12 -22.51 -8.92 -8.08
N LYS A 13 -23.31 -8.71 -7.03
CA LYS A 13 -23.61 -7.40 -6.49
C LYS A 13 -22.35 -6.65 -6.08
N TYR A 14 -21.53 -7.23 -5.20
CA TYR A 14 -20.32 -6.58 -4.69
C TYR A 14 -19.27 -6.38 -5.78
N ALA A 15 -19.07 -7.34 -6.67
CA ALA A 15 -18.15 -7.18 -7.80
C ALA A 15 -18.55 -6.03 -8.72
N THR A 16 -19.85 -5.84 -8.95
CA THR A 16 -20.37 -4.75 -9.78
C THR A 16 -20.26 -3.40 -9.08
N GLU A 17 -20.63 -3.32 -7.79
CA GLU A 17 -20.59 -2.08 -7.01
C GLU A 17 -19.16 -1.56 -6.79
N HIS A 18 -18.18 -2.47 -6.75
CA HIS A 18 -16.79 -2.13 -6.43
C HIS A 18 -15.80 -2.28 -7.60
N GLN A 19 -16.29 -2.27 -8.84
CA GLN A 19 -15.42 -2.34 -10.03
C GLN A 19 -14.34 -1.26 -10.09
N ARG A 20 -14.55 -0.14 -9.40
CA ARG A 20 -13.59 0.96 -9.35
C ARG A 20 -12.23 0.54 -8.82
N ILE A 21 -12.17 -0.44 -7.90
CA ILE A 21 -10.92 -0.90 -7.28
C ILE A 21 -10.38 -2.17 -7.94
N ALA A 22 -11.12 -2.80 -8.85
CA ALA A 22 -10.69 -4.01 -9.55
C ALA A 22 -10.01 -3.64 -10.88
N PHE A 23 -8.79 -4.12 -11.08
CA PHE A 23 -8.03 -3.94 -12.31
C PHE A 23 -7.49 -5.29 -12.79
N ASN A 24 -7.87 -5.67 -14.01
CA ASN A 24 -7.46 -6.92 -14.66
C ASN A 24 -6.32 -6.65 -15.66
N GLY A 25 -5.15 -6.32 -15.15
CA GLY A 25 -3.99 -6.01 -15.97
C GLY A 25 -2.70 -6.00 -15.16
N ASN A 26 -1.62 -5.53 -15.78
CA ASN A 26 -0.34 -5.39 -15.11
C ASN A 26 -0.33 -4.12 -14.24
N GLY A 27 -0.39 -4.28 -12.91
CA GLY A 27 -0.37 -3.17 -11.94
C GLY A 27 0.94 -2.37 -11.90
N TYR A 28 1.99 -2.81 -12.62
CA TYR A 28 3.27 -2.09 -12.75
C TYR A 28 3.39 -1.31 -14.06
N SER A 29 2.39 -1.37 -14.94
CA SER A 29 2.39 -0.70 -16.24
C SER A 29 1.98 0.76 -16.16
N GLU A 30 2.39 1.56 -17.14
CA GLU A 30 1.91 2.93 -17.30
C GLU A 30 0.39 2.99 -17.54
N GLU A 31 -0.17 1.96 -18.16
CA GLU A 31 -1.62 1.81 -18.34
C GLU A 31 -2.35 1.82 -17.00
N TRP A 32 -1.81 1.12 -15.99
CA TRP A 32 -2.36 1.18 -14.64
C TRP A 32 -2.27 2.58 -14.02
N VAL A 33 -1.16 3.29 -14.22
CA VAL A 33 -0.97 4.65 -13.68
C VAL A 33 -2.05 5.59 -14.20
N GLU A 34 -2.30 5.56 -15.52
CA GLU A 34 -3.35 6.38 -16.15
C GLU A 34 -4.75 5.96 -15.69
N GLU A 35 -5.01 4.66 -15.60
CA GLU A 35 -6.29 4.13 -15.16
C GLU A 35 -6.57 4.44 -13.68
N ALA A 36 -5.58 4.32 -12.81
CA ALA A 36 -5.69 4.70 -11.41
C ALA A 36 -6.06 6.18 -11.26
N LYS A 37 -5.39 7.04 -12.02
CA LYS A 37 -5.68 8.48 -12.05
C LYS A 37 -7.10 8.75 -12.51
N ARG A 38 -7.54 8.10 -13.59
CA ARG A 38 -8.92 8.23 -14.12
C ARG A 38 -9.96 7.82 -13.09
N ARG A 39 -9.68 6.77 -12.31
CA ARG A 39 -10.55 6.27 -11.25
C ARG A 39 -10.46 7.06 -9.95
N GLY A 40 -9.53 8.01 -9.84
CA GLY A 40 -9.25 8.76 -8.61
C GLY A 40 -8.71 7.87 -7.50
N LEU A 41 -7.93 6.83 -7.86
CA LEU A 41 -7.21 5.97 -6.93
C LEU A 41 -5.79 6.51 -6.74
N PRO A 42 -5.25 6.54 -5.52
CA PRO A 42 -3.88 6.93 -5.29
C PRO A 42 -2.93 5.87 -5.89
N ASN A 43 -1.86 6.33 -6.53
CA ASN A 43 -0.75 5.49 -6.97
C ASN A 43 0.54 6.11 -6.42
N ILE A 44 0.87 5.75 -5.19
CA ILE A 44 1.99 6.33 -4.45
C ILE A 44 3.24 5.49 -4.74
N LYS A 45 4.25 6.10 -5.35
CA LYS A 45 5.48 5.42 -5.79
C LYS A 45 6.59 5.38 -4.72
N SER A 46 6.47 6.19 -3.67
CA SER A 46 7.44 6.30 -2.59
C SER A 46 6.88 5.73 -1.29
N MET A 47 7.67 4.91 -0.60
CA MET A 47 7.31 4.39 0.73
C MET A 47 7.09 5.52 1.74
N VAL A 48 7.95 6.53 1.73
CA VAL A 48 7.85 7.70 2.62
C VAL A 48 6.53 8.45 2.45
N ASP A 49 6.07 8.58 1.20
CA ASP A 49 4.81 9.25 0.89
C ASP A 49 3.59 8.36 1.19
N ALA A 50 3.76 7.04 1.21
CA ALA A 50 2.69 6.08 1.49
C ALA A 50 2.42 5.90 2.99
N ILE A 51 3.46 5.95 3.83
CA ILE A 51 3.35 5.73 5.28
C ILE A 51 2.27 6.61 5.94
N PRO A 52 2.15 7.93 5.64
CA PRO A 52 1.13 8.78 6.27
C PRO A 52 -0.31 8.37 5.96
N ALA A 53 -0.54 7.56 4.93
CA ALA A 53 -1.88 7.07 4.61
C ALA A 53 -2.46 6.16 5.70
N LEU A 54 -1.60 5.52 6.50
CA LEU A 54 -2.01 4.61 7.58
C LEU A 54 -2.74 5.31 8.73
N ASN A 55 -2.38 6.56 9.04
CA ASN A 55 -2.96 7.29 10.18
C ASN A 55 -3.81 8.50 9.79
N THR A 56 -4.29 8.54 8.55
CA THR A 56 -5.32 9.51 8.14
C THR A 56 -6.60 9.28 8.95
N GLU A 57 -7.39 10.34 9.17
CA GLU A 57 -8.66 10.22 9.89
C GLU A 57 -9.58 9.14 9.32
N LYS A 58 -9.61 9.03 7.99
CA LYS A 58 -10.39 7.99 7.29
C LYS A 58 -9.88 6.58 7.59
N ALA A 59 -8.57 6.38 7.59
CA ALA A 59 -7.96 5.08 7.87
C ALA A 59 -8.18 4.71 9.35
N VAL A 60 -7.93 5.62 10.27
CA VAL A 60 -8.15 5.42 11.70
C VAL A 60 -9.60 5.02 11.98
N ALA A 61 -10.57 5.78 11.46
CA ALA A 61 -12.00 5.48 11.64
C ALA A 61 -12.37 4.09 11.10
N LEU A 62 -11.78 3.68 9.98
CA LEU A 62 -12.00 2.36 9.39
C LEU A 62 -11.44 1.24 10.29
N PHE A 63 -10.19 1.37 10.72
CA PHE A 63 -9.54 0.37 11.57
C PHE A 63 -10.20 0.23 12.94
N GLU A 64 -10.60 1.35 13.56
CA GLU A 64 -11.32 1.33 14.83
C GLU A 64 -12.71 0.73 14.68
N LYS A 65 -13.44 1.04 13.60
CA LYS A 65 -14.75 0.45 13.31
C LYS A 65 -14.71 -1.08 13.27
N PHE A 66 -13.67 -1.64 12.67
CA PHE A 66 -13.51 -3.09 12.56
C PHE A 66 -12.68 -3.69 13.70
N ARG A 67 -12.27 -2.89 14.68
CA ARG A 67 -11.48 -3.32 15.85
C ARG A 67 -10.16 -4.00 15.46
N VAL A 68 -9.53 -3.52 14.40
CA VAL A 68 -8.24 -4.05 13.92
C VAL A 68 -7.09 -3.33 14.61
N PHE A 69 -7.11 -1.99 14.62
CA PHE A 69 -6.13 -1.14 15.29
C PHE A 69 -6.81 0.08 15.90
N THR A 70 -6.25 0.53 17.02
CA THR A 70 -6.54 1.83 17.62
C THR A 70 -5.69 2.92 16.96
N ARG A 71 -6.05 4.19 17.15
CA ARG A 71 -5.24 5.34 16.72
C ARG A 71 -3.81 5.28 17.26
N ALA A 72 -3.65 4.90 18.53
CA ALA A 72 -2.32 4.81 19.15
C ALA A 72 -1.44 3.75 18.48
N GLU A 73 -2.00 2.60 18.16
CA GLU A 73 -1.30 1.53 17.45
C GLU A 73 -0.94 1.94 16.02
N LEU A 74 -1.82 2.65 15.31
CA LEU A 74 -1.53 3.16 13.96
C LEU A 74 -0.41 4.20 13.98
N ASN A 75 -0.42 5.13 14.94
CA ASN A 75 0.65 6.11 15.09
C ASN A 75 1.99 5.44 15.38
N SER A 76 2.01 4.45 16.28
CA SER A 76 3.23 3.68 16.57
C SER A 76 3.75 2.94 15.34
N ARG A 77 2.87 2.38 14.51
CA ARG A 77 3.26 1.72 13.25
C ARG A 77 3.87 2.70 12.26
N VAL A 78 3.27 3.88 12.09
CA VAL A 78 3.82 4.94 11.24
C VAL A 78 5.24 5.32 11.66
N GLU A 79 5.48 5.49 12.95
CA GLU A 79 6.82 5.80 13.49
C GLU A 79 7.82 4.67 13.21
N ILE A 80 7.42 3.41 13.42
CA ILE A 80 8.25 2.24 13.15
C ILE A 80 8.59 2.11 11.66
N GLU A 81 7.61 2.35 10.78
CA GLU A 81 7.84 2.29 9.33
C GLU A 81 8.84 3.36 8.87
N TYR A 82 8.75 4.59 9.37
CA TYR A 82 9.74 5.64 9.08
C TYR A 82 11.13 5.27 9.60
N GLU A 83 11.22 4.75 10.83
CA GLU A 83 12.50 4.32 11.40
C GLU A 83 13.12 3.17 10.59
N THR A 84 12.31 2.19 10.20
CA THR A 84 12.73 1.06 9.38
C THR A 84 13.25 1.53 8.03
N TYR A 85 12.50 2.38 7.35
CA TYR A 85 12.91 2.97 6.07
C TYR A 85 14.24 3.70 6.18
N ALA A 86 14.41 4.56 7.20
CA ALA A 86 15.65 5.30 7.41
C ALA A 86 16.86 4.37 7.68
N LYS A 87 16.65 3.28 8.43
CA LYS A 87 17.69 2.27 8.68
C LYS A 87 18.06 1.51 7.41
N GLU A 88 17.10 1.07 6.63
CA GLU A 88 17.32 0.37 5.35
C GLU A 88 18.12 1.21 4.36
N ILE A 89 17.69 2.45 4.12
CA ILE A 89 18.41 3.39 3.23
C ILE A 89 19.85 3.64 3.72
N ASN A 90 20.06 3.74 5.02
CA ASN A 90 21.38 3.93 5.59
C ASN A 90 22.29 2.71 5.36
N ILE A 91 21.76 1.50 5.51
CA ILE A 91 22.47 0.24 5.25
C ILE A 91 22.83 0.13 3.76
N GLU A 92 21.88 0.40 2.87
CA GLU A 92 22.10 0.37 1.41
C GLU A 92 23.17 1.37 0.99
N ALA A 93 23.09 2.62 1.47
CA ALA A 93 24.08 3.65 1.17
C ALA A 93 25.49 3.25 1.63
N ARG A 94 25.63 2.69 2.85
CA ARG A 94 26.90 2.17 3.35
C ARG A 94 27.44 1.02 2.52
N ALA A 95 26.56 0.08 2.13
CA ALA A 95 26.94 -1.05 1.30
C ALA A 95 27.45 -0.60 -0.07
N MET A 96 26.80 0.38 -0.72
CA MET A 96 27.26 0.96 -1.98
C MET A 96 28.62 1.65 -1.86
N ILE A 97 28.87 2.39 -0.79
CA ILE A 97 30.15 3.06 -0.54
C ILE A 97 31.28 2.01 -0.38
N LEU A 98 31.03 0.94 0.39
CA LEU A 98 32.01 -0.12 0.61
C LEU A 98 32.30 -0.89 -0.69
N GLN A 99 31.30 -1.15 -1.51
CA GLN A 99 31.46 -1.82 -2.79
C GLN A 99 32.30 -0.97 -3.76
N LYS A 100 32.00 0.32 -3.84
CA LYS A 100 32.75 1.26 -4.68
C LYS A 100 34.20 1.38 -4.25
N SER A 101 34.47 1.46 -2.95
CA SER A 101 35.85 1.56 -2.42
C SER A 101 36.69 0.30 -2.67
N ARG A 102 36.07 -0.88 -2.78
CA ARG A 102 36.75 -2.12 -3.17
C ARG A 102 37.10 -2.16 -4.64
N SER A 103 36.21 -1.65 -5.50
CA SER A 103 36.44 -1.60 -6.95
C SER A 103 37.61 -0.67 -7.37
N PHE A 104 37.94 0.34 -6.56
CA PHE A 104 39.07 1.25 -6.83
C PHE A 104 40.45 0.69 -6.35
N ARG A 105 40.49 -0.46 -5.68
CA ARG A 105 41.71 -1.08 -5.19
C ARG A 105 42.22 -2.24 -6.04
N GLN A 106 41.52 -2.54 -7.11
CA GLN A 106 41.94 -3.48 -8.17
C GLN A 106 42.47 -2.72 -9.39
#